data_12ed5bbef357a9af43a76f5f41144a30
#
_entry.id   12ed5bbef357a9af43a76f5f41144a30
#
_cell.length_a   1.000
_cell.length_b   1.000
_cell.length_c   1.000
_cell.angle_alpha   90.00
_cell.angle_beta   90.00
_cell.angle_gamma   90.00
#
_symmetry.space_group_name_H-M   'P 1'
#
loop_
_entity.id
_entity.type
_entity.pdbx_description
1 polymer ?
#
loop_
_entity_poly.entity_id
_entity_poly.type
_entity_poly.pdbx_seq_one_letter_code
_entity_poly.pdbx_strand_id
1 'polypeptide(L)'
;MIIDTHCHLASAQFDQSRRETYVQHALREGIDRMITLGARMDDWEANTAWARQFPGAVFCALGIHPDDAHDAPADWADQLFRKAQDVPLAAIGETGLDYFHGTPQGWETEQFHRLQQDLLERHFDLAERLGLNIVLHTRDRKGSASFEDALAIARNYAGRVRPVFHCFIGNTA
;
A
#
# COMPACT_ATOMS: atom_id res chain seq x y z
N MET A 1 24.41 0.30 -1.11
CA MET A 1 23.11 -0.45 -1.12
C MET A 1 22.02 0.51 -1.55
N ILE A 2 21.32 0.15 -2.63
CA ILE A 2 20.15 0.92 -3.15
C ILE A 2 18.93 0.05 -2.98
N ILE A 3 17.88 0.58 -2.37
CA ILE A 3 16.60 -0.12 -2.18
C ILE A 3 15.51 0.68 -2.87
N ASP A 4 14.82 0.06 -3.84
CA ASP A 4 13.57 0.58 -4.36
C ASP A 4 12.45 0.22 -3.39
N THR A 5 11.99 1.21 -2.64
CA THR A 5 11.00 0.99 -1.57
C THR A 5 9.56 1.03 -2.05
N HIS A 6 9.32 1.31 -3.35
CA HIS A 6 7.97 1.41 -3.87
C HIS A 6 7.90 1.13 -5.38
N CYS A 7 7.60 -0.10 -5.75
CA CYS A 7 7.32 -0.48 -7.13
C CYS A 7 6.07 -1.36 -7.22
N HIS A 8 5.51 -1.51 -8.42
CA HIS A 8 4.30 -2.28 -8.67
C HIS A 8 4.56 -3.38 -9.71
N LEU A 9 5.33 -4.41 -9.34
CA LEU A 9 5.68 -5.51 -10.25
C LEU A 9 4.47 -6.30 -10.76
N ALA A 10 3.35 -6.30 -10.02
CA ALA A 10 2.10 -6.93 -10.43
C ALA A 10 1.25 -6.05 -11.38
N SER A 11 1.63 -4.80 -11.64
CA SER A 11 0.86 -3.90 -12.50
C SER A 11 0.67 -4.47 -13.91
N ALA A 12 -0.55 -4.34 -14.46
CA ALA A 12 -0.88 -4.72 -15.83
C ALA A 12 -0.16 -3.86 -16.90
N GLN A 13 0.45 -2.74 -16.50
CA GLN A 13 1.25 -1.91 -17.40
C GLN A 13 2.56 -2.60 -17.83
N PHE A 14 3.05 -3.57 -17.06
CA PHE A 14 4.21 -4.36 -17.42
C PHE A 14 3.80 -5.58 -18.23
N ASP A 15 4.59 -5.87 -19.28
CA ASP A 15 4.46 -7.14 -19.98
C ASP A 15 4.74 -8.31 -19.01
N GLN A 16 3.70 -9.09 -18.73
CA GLN A 16 3.74 -10.23 -17.80
C GLN A 16 4.87 -11.22 -18.16
N SER A 17 5.10 -11.45 -19.45
CA SER A 17 6.13 -12.39 -19.93
C SER A 17 7.55 -11.88 -19.70
N ARG A 18 7.74 -10.59 -19.44
CA ARG A 18 9.05 -9.94 -19.26
C ARG A 18 9.34 -9.52 -17.83
N ARG A 19 8.43 -9.71 -16.89
CA ARG A 19 8.57 -9.22 -15.52
C ARG A 19 9.85 -9.71 -14.84
N GLU A 20 10.18 -10.99 -15.00
CA GLU A 20 11.43 -11.55 -14.46
C GLU A 20 12.65 -10.80 -15.01
N THR A 21 12.64 -10.48 -16.30
CA THR A 21 13.72 -9.71 -16.95
C THR A 21 13.86 -8.31 -16.33
N TYR A 22 12.75 -7.64 -15.95
CA TYR A 22 12.81 -6.33 -15.30
C TYR A 22 13.47 -6.42 -13.93
N VAL A 23 13.10 -7.41 -13.10
CA VAL A 23 13.72 -7.62 -11.79
C VAL A 23 15.21 -7.91 -11.94
N GLN A 24 15.58 -8.85 -12.82
CA GLN A 24 16.98 -9.19 -13.07
C GLN A 24 17.80 -8.00 -13.63
N HIS A 25 17.17 -7.16 -14.47
CA HIS A 25 17.81 -5.95 -14.98
C HIS A 25 18.07 -4.95 -13.86
N ALA A 26 17.07 -4.66 -13.02
CA ALA A 26 17.22 -3.76 -11.86
C ALA A 26 18.37 -4.22 -10.93
N LEU A 27 18.43 -5.53 -10.64
CA LEU A 27 19.51 -6.09 -9.81
C LEU A 27 20.91 -5.93 -10.46
N ARG A 28 21.03 -6.12 -11.78
CA ARG A 28 22.30 -5.89 -12.51
C ARG A 28 22.72 -4.42 -12.53
N GLU A 29 21.75 -3.49 -12.56
CA GLU A 29 21.99 -2.05 -12.54
C GLU A 29 22.24 -1.50 -11.13
N GLY A 30 22.32 -2.35 -10.12
CA GLY A 30 22.75 -1.98 -8.76
C GLY A 30 21.62 -1.71 -7.78
N ILE A 31 20.38 -2.09 -8.11
CA ILE A 31 19.30 -2.16 -7.11
C ILE A 31 19.53 -3.42 -6.28
N ASP A 32 19.75 -3.29 -4.98
CA ASP A 32 19.98 -4.43 -4.10
C ASP A 32 18.69 -5.13 -3.68
N ARG A 33 17.62 -4.33 -3.47
CA ARG A 33 16.32 -4.81 -2.99
C ARG A 33 15.19 -3.98 -3.56
N MET A 34 14.01 -4.60 -3.66
CA MET A 34 12.75 -3.97 -4.11
C MET A 34 11.61 -4.34 -3.17
N ILE A 35 10.69 -3.39 -2.92
CA ILE A 35 9.42 -3.66 -2.24
C ILE A 35 8.31 -3.46 -3.28
N THR A 36 7.65 -4.55 -3.68
CA THR A 36 6.49 -4.48 -4.56
C THR A 36 5.21 -4.30 -3.75
N LEU A 37 4.36 -3.36 -4.15
CA LEU A 37 3.13 -3.00 -3.45
C LEU A 37 1.91 -3.66 -4.11
N GLY A 38 1.14 -4.38 -3.30
CA GLY A 38 -0.20 -4.82 -3.64
C GLY A 38 -1.20 -3.76 -3.18
N ALA A 39 -1.91 -3.19 -4.14
CA ALA A 39 -2.88 -2.11 -3.91
C ALA A 39 -4.33 -2.61 -4.00
N ARG A 40 -4.53 -3.87 -4.43
CA ARG A 40 -5.84 -4.51 -4.63
C ARG A 40 -5.77 -5.96 -4.17
N MET A 41 -6.90 -6.50 -3.72
CA MET A 41 -6.93 -7.90 -3.26
C MET A 41 -6.60 -8.90 -4.38
N ASP A 42 -6.97 -8.60 -5.61
CA ASP A 42 -6.70 -9.43 -6.79
C ASP A 42 -5.22 -9.45 -7.22
N ASP A 43 -4.42 -8.49 -6.78
CA ASP A 43 -2.97 -8.45 -7.05
C ASP A 43 -2.09 -9.03 -5.93
N TRP A 44 -2.65 -9.32 -4.75
CA TRP A 44 -1.89 -9.82 -3.61
C TRP A 44 -1.12 -11.10 -3.90
N GLU A 45 -1.76 -12.06 -4.61
CA GLU A 45 -1.10 -13.33 -4.95
C GLU A 45 0.08 -13.09 -5.90
N ALA A 46 -0.10 -12.22 -6.90
CA ALA A 46 0.98 -11.88 -7.83
C ALA A 46 2.16 -11.22 -7.10
N ASN A 47 1.91 -10.28 -6.18
CA ASN A 47 2.96 -9.62 -5.41
C ASN A 47 3.69 -10.59 -4.48
N THR A 48 2.97 -11.49 -3.80
CA THR A 48 3.61 -12.52 -2.96
C THR A 48 4.39 -13.55 -3.77
N ALA A 49 3.94 -13.89 -4.99
CA ALA A 49 4.68 -14.76 -5.90
C ALA A 49 6.03 -14.17 -6.29
N TRP A 50 6.12 -12.85 -6.54
CA TRP A 50 7.38 -12.17 -6.80
C TRP A 50 8.35 -12.25 -5.61
N ALA A 51 7.85 -12.04 -4.39
CA ALA A 51 8.68 -12.15 -3.19
C ALA A 51 9.20 -13.59 -2.99
N ARG A 52 8.40 -14.61 -3.30
CA ARG A 52 8.83 -16.02 -3.25
C ARG A 52 9.83 -16.36 -4.35
N GLN A 53 9.68 -15.79 -5.56
CA GLN A 53 10.55 -16.08 -6.71
C GLN A 53 11.95 -15.47 -6.55
N PHE A 54 12.06 -14.31 -5.89
CA PHE A 54 13.32 -13.60 -5.68
C PHE A 54 13.62 -13.37 -4.19
N PRO A 55 13.82 -14.45 -3.41
CA PRO A 55 14.02 -14.33 -1.96
C PRO A 55 15.27 -13.50 -1.64
N GLY A 56 15.11 -12.55 -0.72
CA GLY A 56 16.16 -11.62 -0.30
C GLY A 56 16.36 -10.41 -1.22
N ALA A 57 15.81 -10.42 -2.43
CA ALA A 57 15.87 -9.31 -3.37
C ALA A 57 14.52 -8.60 -3.53
N VAL A 58 13.42 -9.35 -3.61
CA VAL A 58 12.07 -8.77 -3.69
C VAL A 58 11.30 -9.07 -2.40
N PHE A 59 10.73 -8.05 -1.85
CA PHE A 59 9.82 -8.08 -0.71
C PHE A 59 8.45 -7.55 -1.15
N CYS A 60 7.39 -7.82 -0.42
CA CYS A 60 6.07 -7.25 -0.73
C CYS A 60 5.46 -6.55 0.48
N ALA A 61 4.66 -5.54 0.19
CA ALA A 61 3.69 -4.95 1.10
C ALA A 61 2.31 -5.10 0.47
N LEU A 62 1.29 -5.37 1.27
CA LEU A 62 -0.07 -5.63 0.79
C LEU A 62 -1.07 -4.76 1.54
N GLY A 63 -2.02 -4.21 0.80
CA GLY A 63 -3.10 -3.38 1.31
C GLY A 63 -4.23 -3.24 0.30
N ILE A 64 -5.10 -2.28 0.55
CA ILE A 64 -6.16 -1.84 -0.37
C ILE A 64 -6.01 -0.34 -0.55
N HIS A 65 -5.82 0.08 -1.81
CA HIS A 65 -5.73 1.48 -2.18
C HIS A 65 -7.03 2.22 -1.87
N PRO A 66 -7.00 3.49 -1.45
CA PRO A 66 -8.21 4.24 -1.11
C PRO A 66 -9.24 4.32 -2.24
N ASP A 67 -8.83 4.31 -3.50
CA ASP A 67 -9.75 4.31 -4.64
C ASP A 67 -10.62 3.04 -4.72
N ASP A 68 -10.12 1.92 -4.19
CA ASP A 68 -10.79 0.63 -4.16
C ASP A 68 -11.52 0.36 -2.82
N ALA A 69 -11.64 1.36 -1.95
CA ALA A 69 -12.25 1.21 -0.63
C ALA A 69 -13.69 0.68 -0.69
N HIS A 70 -14.45 1.08 -1.73
CA HIS A 70 -15.84 0.68 -1.92
C HIS A 70 -16.03 -0.78 -2.34
N ASP A 71 -14.99 -1.42 -2.87
CA ASP A 71 -14.98 -2.82 -3.30
C ASP A 71 -14.39 -3.76 -2.25
N ALA A 72 -13.88 -3.22 -1.13
CA ALA A 72 -13.29 -4.00 -0.07
C ALA A 72 -14.33 -4.90 0.63
N PRO A 73 -14.23 -6.23 0.57
CA PRO A 73 -15.15 -7.11 1.29
C PRO A 73 -14.98 -6.97 2.80
N ALA A 74 -16.03 -7.23 3.57
CA ALA A 74 -16.03 -7.01 5.02
C ALA A 74 -14.90 -7.73 5.77
N ASP A 75 -14.48 -8.90 5.27
CA ASP A 75 -13.45 -9.77 5.84
C ASP A 75 -12.04 -9.59 5.25
N TRP A 76 -11.80 -8.53 4.47
CA TRP A 76 -10.50 -8.29 3.82
C TRP A 76 -9.32 -8.30 4.81
N ALA A 77 -9.51 -7.74 6.01
CA ALA A 77 -8.45 -7.67 7.01
C ALA A 77 -8.06 -9.06 7.54
N ASP A 78 -9.03 -9.96 7.71
CA ASP A 78 -8.76 -11.35 8.09
C ASP A 78 -8.09 -12.13 6.95
N GLN A 79 -8.44 -11.83 5.69
CA GLN A 79 -7.77 -12.41 4.53
C GLN A 79 -6.31 -11.97 4.46
N LEU A 80 -6.04 -10.66 4.64
CA LEU A 80 -4.68 -10.12 4.66
C LEU A 80 -3.88 -10.64 5.86
N PHE A 81 -4.50 -10.74 7.04
CA PHE A 81 -3.86 -11.34 8.21
C PHE A 81 -3.41 -12.77 7.95
N ARG A 82 -4.27 -13.62 7.37
CA ARG A 82 -3.91 -14.99 6.98
C ARG A 82 -2.77 -15.00 5.95
N LYS A 83 -2.84 -14.14 4.94
CA LYS A 83 -1.78 -14.01 3.92
C LYS A 83 -0.43 -13.66 4.54
N ALA A 84 -0.40 -12.78 5.53
CA ALA A 84 0.81 -12.39 6.23
C ALA A 84 1.45 -13.53 7.08
N GLN A 85 0.70 -14.60 7.38
CA GLN A 85 1.26 -15.78 8.01
C GLN A 85 2.01 -16.69 7.02
N ASP A 86 1.63 -16.65 5.73
CA ASP A 86 2.20 -17.50 4.69
C ASP A 86 3.43 -16.87 4.03
N VAL A 87 3.51 -15.55 4.01
CA VAL A 87 4.58 -14.78 3.39
C VAL A 87 4.97 -13.60 4.27
N PRO A 88 6.25 -13.44 4.64
CA PRO A 88 6.70 -12.29 5.42
C PRO A 88 6.52 -11.01 4.61
N LEU A 89 5.62 -10.14 5.07
CA LEU A 89 5.40 -8.82 4.48
C LEU A 89 6.44 -7.83 5.01
N ALA A 90 6.89 -6.91 4.13
CA ALA A 90 7.76 -5.79 4.52
C ALA A 90 6.96 -4.69 5.27
N ALA A 91 5.70 -4.51 4.91
CA ALA A 91 4.78 -3.54 5.48
C ALA A 91 3.32 -3.90 5.14
N ILE A 92 2.38 -3.26 5.79
CA ILE A 92 0.99 -3.15 5.33
C ILE A 92 0.91 -1.95 4.36
N GLY A 93 0.21 -2.11 3.25
CA GLY A 93 0.05 -1.08 2.21
C GLY A 93 0.27 -1.63 0.79
N GLU A 94 -0.12 -0.91 -0.23
CA GLU A 94 -0.45 0.51 -0.22
C GLU A 94 -1.88 0.74 0.28
N THR A 95 -2.07 1.71 1.15
CA THR A 95 -3.35 2.17 1.67
C THR A 95 -3.28 3.66 1.95
N GLY A 96 -4.36 4.32 2.33
CA GLY A 96 -4.30 5.75 2.63
C GLY A 96 -5.57 6.49 2.26
N LEU A 97 -5.42 7.76 1.83
CA LEU A 97 -6.52 8.64 1.47
C LEU A 97 -6.24 9.32 0.12
N ASP A 98 -7.17 9.19 -0.82
CA ASP A 98 -7.11 9.87 -2.11
C ASP A 98 -8.35 10.76 -2.30
N TYR A 99 -8.14 12.07 -2.18
CA TYR A 99 -9.16 13.10 -2.40
C TYR A 99 -8.98 13.81 -3.74
N PHE A 100 -8.06 13.29 -4.56
CA PHE A 100 -7.80 13.78 -5.91
C PHE A 100 -8.72 13.14 -6.95
N HIS A 101 -8.86 11.82 -6.92
CA HIS A 101 -9.74 11.08 -7.83
C HIS A 101 -11.22 11.33 -7.46
N GLY A 102 -12.09 11.19 -8.44
CA GLY A 102 -13.53 11.35 -8.19
C GLY A 102 -14.10 10.18 -7.40
N THR A 103 -15.22 10.43 -6.74
CA THR A 103 -15.96 9.38 -6.05
C THR A 103 -16.56 8.38 -7.05
N PRO A 104 -16.63 7.08 -6.70
CA PRO A 104 -17.31 6.09 -7.52
C PRO A 104 -18.78 6.45 -7.77
N GLN A 105 -19.34 5.95 -8.86
CA GLN A 105 -20.73 6.21 -9.21
C GLN A 105 -21.67 5.76 -8.06
N GLY A 106 -22.57 6.65 -7.65
CA GLY A 106 -23.56 6.39 -6.60
C GLY A 106 -23.08 6.72 -5.19
N TRP A 107 -21.87 7.27 -5.04
CA TRP A 107 -21.34 7.69 -3.74
C TRP A 107 -21.33 9.22 -3.60
N GLU A 108 -21.69 9.71 -2.43
CA GLU A 108 -21.43 11.10 -2.04
C GLU A 108 -19.96 11.25 -1.60
N THR A 109 -19.34 12.41 -1.94
CA THR A 109 -17.91 12.64 -1.69
C THR A 109 -17.52 12.45 -0.22
N GLU A 110 -18.27 13.08 0.70
CA GLU A 110 -17.98 12.94 2.13
C GLU A 110 -18.16 11.51 2.65
N GLN A 111 -19.14 10.78 2.11
CA GLN A 111 -19.35 9.38 2.48
C GLN A 111 -18.18 8.51 2.02
N PHE A 112 -17.69 8.74 0.80
CA PHE A 112 -16.55 8.01 0.27
C PHE A 112 -15.26 8.34 1.01
N HIS A 113 -15.02 9.62 1.37
CA HIS A 113 -13.88 9.99 2.19
C HIS A 113 -13.91 9.32 3.57
N ARG A 114 -15.08 9.26 4.23
CA ARG A 114 -15.22 8.52 5.50
C ARG A 114 -14.93 7.04 5.34
N LEU A 115 -15.40 6.42 4.25
CA LEU A 115 -15.08 5.01 3.97
C LEU A 115 -13.57 4.78 3.81
N GLN A 116 -12.86 5.69 3.13
CA GLN A 116 -11.39 5.61 3.03
C GLN A 116 -10.72 5.76 4.41
N GLN A 117 -11.20 6.67 5.26
CA GLN A 117 -10.69 6.86 6.61
C GLN A 117 -10.89 5.60 7.47
N ASP A 118 -12.10 5.02 7.47
CA ASP A 118 -12.41 3.77 8.17
C ASP A 118 -11.53 2.61 7.67
N LEU A 119 -11.31 2.53 6.34
CA LEU A 119 -10.43 1.54 5.74
C LEU A 119 -8.99 1.72 6.22
N LEU A 120 -8.50 2.97 6.27
CA LEU A 120 -7.15 3.29 6.73
C LEU A 120 -6.95 2.93 8.21
N GLU A 121 -7.91 3.25 9.08
CA GLU A 121 -7.85 2.87 10.50
C GLU A 121 -7.73 1.35 10.67
N ARG A 122 -8.53 0.57 9.94
CA ARG A 122 -8.44 -0.89 9.96
C ARG A 122 -7.11 -1.43 9.44
N HIS A 123 -6.44 -0.74 8.49
CA HIS A 123 -5.09 -1.10 8.07
C HIS A 123 -4.06 -0.81 9.17
N PHE A 124 -4.21 0.29 9.91
CA PHE A 124 -3.37 0.57 11.07
C PHE A 124 -3.54 -0.49 12.18
N ASP A 125 -4.78 -0.88 12.50
CA ASP A 125 -5.06 -1.94 13.46
C ASP A 125 -4.37 -3.25 13.05
N LEU A 126 -4.44 -3.59 11.77
CA LEU A 126 -3.80 -4.78 11.22
C LEU A 126 -2.27 -4.68 11.27
N ALA A 127 -1.69 -3.52 10.93
CA ALA A 127 -0.26 -3.27 11.00
C ALA A 127 0.25 -3.38 12.45
N GLU A 128 -0.47 -2.82 13.42
CA GLU A 128 -0.16 -2.96 14.84
C GLU A 128 -0.20 -4.43 15.30
N ARG A 129 -1.27 -5.15 14.94
CA ARG A 129 -1.44 -6.57 15.27
C ARG A 129 -0.33 -7.45 14.71
N LEU A 130 0.20 -7.09 13.52
CA LEU A 130 1.29 -7.82 12.86
C LEU A 130 2.68 -7.32 13.25
N GLY A 131 2.79 -6.20 13.95
CA GLY A 131 4.08 -5.56 14.28
C GLY A 131 4.79 -5.01 13.05
N LEU A 132 4.06 -4.56 12.03
CA LEU A 132 4.57 -4.06 10.76
C LEU A 132 4.47 -2.55 10.64
N ASN A 133 5.31 -1.96 9.76
CA ASN A 133 5.14 -0.59 9.28
C ASN A 133 3.93 -0.49 8.33
N ILE A 134 3.53 0.74 8.00
CA ILE A 134 2.46 0.99 7.04
C ILE A 134 2.92 1.98 5.96
N VAL A 135 2.60 1.69 4.69
CA VAL A 135 2.89 2.56 3.55
C VAL A 135 1.64 3.30 3.14
N LEU A 136 1.69 4.63 3.23
CA LEU A 136 0.56 5.53 3.05
C LEU A 136 0.62 6.27 1.73
N HIS A 137 -0.46 6.14 0.97
CA HIS A 137 -0.84 7.00 -0.14
C HIS A 137 -1.62 8.20 0.39
N THR A 138 -1.27 9.41 -0.04
CA THR A 138 -2.06 10.62 0.21
C THR A 138 -2.05 11.52 -1.01
N ARG A 139 -3.22 11.96 -1.46
CA ARG A 139 -3.33 12.82 -2.62
C ARG A 139 -4.55 13.72 -2.56
N ASP A 140 -4.34 15.01 -2.81
CA ASP A 140 -5.38 16.03 -2.86
C ASP A 140 -5.45 16.69 -4.24
N ARG A 141 -6.65 17.10 -4.64
CA ARG A 141 -6.85 17.94 -5.82
C ARG A 141 -6.43 19.38 -5.54
N LYS A 142 -6.71 19.85 -4.33
CA LYS A 142 -6.33 21.17 -3.80
C LYS A 142 -6.22 21.06 -2.28
N GLY A 143 -5.24 21.77 -1.70
CA GLY A 143 -5.05 21.79 -0.26
C GLY A 143 -4.29 20.57 0.25
N SER A 144 -4.60 20.12 1.46
CA SER A 144 -3.87 19.10 2.22
C SER A 144 -4.79 18.20 3.06
N ALA A 145 -6.08 18.14 2.74
CA ALA A 145 -7.06 17.48 3.59
C ALA A 145 -6.75 15.97 3.77
N SER A 146 -6.35 15.26 2.71
CA SER A 146 -5.96 13.86 2.82
C SER A 146 -4.74 13.65 3.71
N PHE A 147 -3.76 14.57 3.66
CA PHE A 147 -2.58 14.54 4.54
C PHE A 147 -2.95 14.81 5.99
N GLU A 148 -3.79 15.80 6.24
CA GLU A 148 -4.22 16.20 7.60
C GLU A 148 -5.01 15.07 8.25
N ASP A 149 -5.96 14.47 7.53
CA ASP A 149 -6.76 13.36 8.01
C ASP A 149 -5.90 12.09 8.22
N ALA A 150 -5.03 11.75 7.26
CA ALA A 150 -4.12 10.60 7.42
C ALA A 150 -3.15 10.80 8.60
N LEU A 151 -2.65 12.02 8.81
CA LEU A 151 -1.80 12.35 9.94
C LEU A 151 -2.58 12.28 11.27
N ALA A 152 -3.83 12.72 11.29
CA ALA A 152 -4.69 12.63 12.48
C ALA A 152 -4.92 11.17 12.88
N ILE A 153 -5.22 10.30 11.91
CA ILE A 153 -5.35 8.85 12.13
C ILE A 153 -4.02 8.26 12.61
N ALA A 154 -2.91 8.55 11.91
CA ALA A 154 -1.59 8.01 12.26
C ALA A 154 -1.13 8.38 13.69
N ARG A 155 -1.50 9.55 14.19
CA ARG A 155 -1.19 9.98 15.57
C ARG A 155 -1.80 9.07 16.62
N ASN A 156 -2.97 8.44 16.36
CA ASN A 156 -3.59 7.50 17.28
C ASN A 156 -2.76 6.22 17.45
N TYR A 157 -1.83 5.94 16.52
CA TYR A 157 -0.95 4.76 16.52
C TYR A 157 0.52 5.12 16.81
N ALA A 158 0.80 6.34 17.23
CA ALA A 158 2.16 6.81 17.51
C ALA A 158 2.88 5.91 18.52
N GLY A 159 4.13 5.53 18.20
CA GLY A 159 4.93 4.61 19.00
C GLY A 159 4.59 3.12 18.84
N ARG A 160 3.51 2.78 18.15
CA ARG A 160 3.06 1.39 17.92
C ARG A 160 3.19 0.97 16.45
N VAL A 161 2.84 1.85 15.52
CA VAL A 161 2.99 1.65 14.07
C VAL A 161 3.78 2.82 13.50
N ARG A 162 4.70 2.55 12.57
CA ARG A 162 5.47 3.57 11.86
C ARG A 162 4.90 3.78 10.47
N PRO A 163 4.28 4.93 10.16
CA PRO A 163 3.83 5.27 8.82
C PRO A 163 4.98 5.75 7.94
N VAL A 164 4.91 5.40 6.66
CA VAL A 164 5.77 5.90 5.59
C VAL A 164 4.88 6.53 4.53
N PHE A 165 4.89 7.85 4.41
CA PHE A 165 4.19 8.55 3.34
C PHE A 165 5.03 8.47 2.07
N HIS A 166 4.55 7.73 1.08
CA HIS A 166 5.24 7.67 -0.21
C HIS A 166 4.84 8.84 -1.11
N CYS A 167 5.69 9.17 -2.10
CA CYS A 167 5.45 10.29 -3.04
C CYS A 167 4.98 11.56 -2.33
N PHE A 168 5.56 11.89 -1.18
CA PHE A 168 5.12 13.03 -0.38
C PHE A 168 5.29 14.35 -1.13
N ILE A 169 4.17 15.01 -1.43
CA ILE A 169 4.09 16.31 -2.11
C ILE A 169 3.52 17.42 -1.21
N GLY A 170 3.38 17.15 0.08
CA GLY A 170 2.88 18.08 1.08
C GLY A 170 3.91 19.17 1.44
N ASN A 171 3.45 20.19 2.17
CA ASN A 171 4.29 21.26 2.68
C ASN A 171 4.92 20.86 4.03
N THR A 172 6.10 21.41 4.30
CA THR A 172 6.83 21.25 5.58
C THR A 172 6.49 22.36 6.60
N ALA A 173 5.41 23.10 6.39
CA ALA A 173 5.02 24.22 7.24
C ALA A 173 4.25 23.77 8.48
#